data_85942a9bee6e2c7e33942a49f8a48f1b
#
_entry.id   85942a9bee6e2c7e33942a49f8a48f1b
#
_cell.length_a   1.000
_cell.length_b   1.000
_cell.length_c   1.000
_cell.angle_alpha   90.00
_cell.angle_beta   90.00
_cell.angle_gamma   90.00
#
_symmetry.space_group_name_H-M   'P 1'
#
loop_
_entity.id
_entity.type
_entity.pdbx_description
1 polymer ?
#
loop_
_entity_poly.entity_id
_entity_poly.type
_entity_poly.pdbx_seq_one_letter_code
_entity_poly.pdbx_strand_id
1 'polypeptide(L)' 'MASAAGTIGVVGGGQLALMLCEAARSRDVDVIVQSASDEDPAMTVASEQVAGAPTDAAATEELLKRCQHITFENEWIP' A
#
# COMPACT_ATOMS: atom_id res chain seq x y z
N MET A 1 10.37 -6.33 -10.24
CA MET A 1 11.64 -5.64 -10.07
C MET A 1 11.44 -4.39 -9.24
N ALA A 2 12.34 -4.14 -8.33
CA ALA A 2 12.18 -2.98 -7.46
C ALA A 2 12.41 -1.69 -8.23
N SER A 3 11.69 -0.65 -7.86
CA SER A 3 11.91 0.67 -8.40
C SER A 3 13.25 1.21 -7.95
N ALA A 4 13.89 2.03 -8.77
CA ALA A 4 15.14 2.68 -8.42
C ALA A 4 14.97 3.59 -7.19
N ALA A 5 13.79 4.17 -6.99
CA ALA A 5 13.51 5.06 -5.87
C ALA A 5 13.03 4.32 -4.63
N GLY A 6 12.78 3.01 -4.74
CA GLY A 6 12.37 2.21 -3.60
C GLY A 6 10.92 1.77 -3.65
N THR A 7 10.51 1.09 -2.61
CA THR A 7 9.18 0.50 -2.53
C THR A 7 8.54 0.88 -1.19
N ILE A 8 7.32 1.38 -1.24
CA ILE A 8 6.57 1.78 -0.06
C ILE A 8 5.38 0.87 0.11
N GLY A 9 5.17 0.37 1.33
CA GLY A 9 3.98 -0.39 1.66
C GLY A 9 2.96 0.51 2.36
N VAL A 10 1.70 0.35 2.00
CA VAL A 10 0.60 1.12 2.59
C VAL A 10 -0.43 0.15 3.14
N VAL A 11 -0.75 0.28 4.41
CA VAL A 11 -1.82 -0.50 5.02
C VAL A 11 -3.09 0.31 4.97
N GLY A 12 -4.05 -0.16 4.18
CA GLY A 12 -5.30 0.55 3.92
C GLY A 12 -5.39 0.95 2.46
N GLY A 13 -6.56 0.82 1.87
CA GLY A 13 -6.75 1.02 0.43
C GLY A 13 -7.66 2.19 0.07
N GLY A 14 -7.90 3.12 0.99
CA GLY A 14 -8.83 4.21 0.77
C GLY A 14 -8.27 5.37 -0.02
N GLN A 15 -8.85 6.53 0.19
CA GLN A 15 -8.56 7.69 -0.64
C GLN A 15 -7.14 8.23 -0.45
N LEU A 16 -6.66 8.22 0.79
CA LEU A 16 -5.29 8.68 1.04
C LEU A 16 -4.28 7.77 0.39
N ALA A 17 -4.52 6.46 0.45
CA ALA A 17 -3.63 5.50 -0.21
C ALA A 17 -3.65 5.69 -1.72
N LEU A 18 -4.83 5.98 -2.30
CA LEU A 18 -4.93 6.25 -3.72
C LEU A 18 -4.09 7.46 -4.11
N MET A 19 -4.19 8.53 -3.34
CA MET A 19 -3.42 9.74 -3.62
C MET A 19 -1.92 9.47 -3.54
N LEU A 20 -1.50 8.66 -2.57
CA LEU A 20 -0.11 8.29 -2.45
C LEU A 20 0.36 7.49 -3.65
N CYS A 21 -0.44 6.54 -4.11
CA CYS A 21 -0.10 5.75 -5.29
C CYS A 21 0.09 6.64 -6.51
N GLU A 22 -0.80 7.60 -6.69
CA GLU A 22 -0.73 8.50 -7.84
C GLU A 22 0.51 9.40 -7.78
N ALA A 23 0.82 9.91 -6.58
CA ALA A 23 2.01 10.72 -6.42
C ALA A 23 3.28 9.90 -6.64
N ALA A 24 3.30 8.67 -6.18
CA ALA A 24 4.47 7.81 -6.30
C ALA A 24 4.77 7.47 -7.76
N ARG A 25 3.74 7.31 -8.58
CA ARG A 25 3.93 6.97 -9.99
C ARG A 25 4.75 8.03 -10.72
N SER A 26 4.52 9.29 -10.40
CA SER A 26 5.26 10.36 -11.06
C SER A 26 6.70 10.47 -10.55
N ARG A 27 7.04 9.74 -9.50
CA ARG A 27 8.37 9.75 -8.92
C ARG A 27 9.09 8.42 -9.05
N ASP A 28 8.51 7.52 -9.82
CA ASP A 28 9.09 6.20 -10.07
C ASP A 28 9.29 5.40 -8.77
N VAL A 29 8.31 5.49 -7.89
CA VAL A 29 8.28 4.75 -6.63
C VAL A 29 7.17 3.71 -6.72
N ASP A 30 7.49 2.46 -6.37
CA ASP A 30 6.49 1.41 -6.32
C ASP A 30 5.72 1.48 -5.01
N VAL A 31 4.42 1.24 -5.05
CA VAL A 31 3.58 1.20 -3.88
C VAL A 31 2.84 -0.12 -3.83
N ILE A 32 2.96 -0.81 -2.71
CA ILE A 32 2.25 -2.06 -2.46
C ILE A 32 1.17 -1.76 -1.44
N VAL A 33 -0.09 -2.04 -1.77
CA VAL A 33 -1.22 -1.71 -0.91
C VAL A 33 -1.79 -2.98 -0.30
N GLN A 34 -1.98 -2.94 1.01
CA GLN A 34 -2.67 -3.99 1.75
C GLN A 34 -4.09 -3.55 2.02
N SER A 35 -5.06 -4.32 1.57
CA SER A 35 -6.46 -4.02 1.81
C SER A 35 -7.28 -5.29 1.83
N ALA A 36 -8.41 -5.26 2.53
CA ALA A 36 -9.33 -6.39 2.60
C ALA A 36 -10.17 -6.51 1.32
N SER A 37 -10.27 -5.46 0.54
CA SER A 37 -11.11 -5.46 -0.65
C SER A 37 -10.30 -5.00 -1.86
N ASP A 38 -10.34 -5.80 -2.93
CA ASP A 38 -9.67 -5.41 -4.17
C ASP A 38 -10.44 -4.34 -4.93
N GLU A 39 -11.61 -3.93 -4.42
CA GLU A 39 -12.37 -2.83 -4.98
C GLU A 39 -12.01 -1.49 -4.36
N ASP A 40 -11.20 -1.48 -3.31
CA ASP A 40 -10.75 -0.22 -2.73
C ASP A 40 -9.99 0.61 -3.76
N PRO A 41 -10.14 1.95 -3.71
CA PRO A 41 -9.56 2.82 -4.76
C PRO A 41 -8.08 2.58 -5.00
N ALA A 42 -7.29 2.47 -3.95
CA ALA A 42 -5.85 2.33 -4.11
C ALA A 42 -5.45 0.98 -4.69
N MET A 43 -6.28 -0.04 -4.51
CA MET A 43 -5.96 -1.38 -5.00
C MET A 43 -5.95 -1.45 -6.52
N THR A 44 -6.66 -0.54 -7.18
CA THR A 44 -6.73 -0.54 -8.63
C THR A 44 -5.53 0.13 -9.29
N VAL A 45 -4.76 0.91 -8.54
CA VAL A 45 -3.62 1.65 -9.09
C VAL A 45 -2.30 1.31 -8.42
N ALA A 46 -2.33 0.46 -7.40
CA ALA A 46 -1.10 0.05 -6.72
C ALA A 46 -0.21 -0.77 -7.64
N SER A 47 1.08 -0.69 -7.42
CA SER A 47 2.04 -1.51 -8.17
C SER A 47 1.82 -2.99 -7.87
N GLU A 48 1.56 -3.31 -6.60
CA GLU A 48 1.23 -4.65 -6.15
C GLU A 48 0.20 -4.57 -5.03
N GLN A 49 -0.42 -5.69 -4.75
CA GLN A 49 -1.49 -5.77 -3.76
C GLN A 49 -1.20 -6.90 -2.78
N VAL A 50 -1.56 -6.66 -1.52
CA VAL A 50 -1.56 -7.69 -0.49
C VAL A 50 -2.97 -7.77 0.07
N ALA A 51 -3.60 -8.93 -0.03
CA ALA A 51 -4.97 -9.10 0.46
C ALA A 51 -4.96 -9.29 1.97
N GLY A 52 -5.73 -8.49 2.66
CA GLY A 52 -5.86 -8.59 4.11
C GLY A 52 -6.30 -7.29 4.73
N ALA A 53 -7.13 -7.39 5.77
CA ALA A 53 -7.58 -6.21 6.50
C ALA A 53 -6.40 -5.55 7.21
N PRO A 54 -6.50 -4.27 7.57
CA PRO A 54 -5.41 -3.60 8.29
C PRO A 54 -5.05 -4.27 9.61
N THR A 55 -5.96 -5.04 10.18
CA THR A 55 -5.71 -5.76 11.42
C THR A 55 -5.16 -7.16 11.18
N ASP A 56 -4.99 -7.58 9.95
CA ASP A 56 -4.48 -8.90 9.62
C ASP A 56 -2.95 -8.89 9.74
N ALA A 57 -2.45 -9.43 10.84
CA ALA A 57 -1.02 -9.39 11.11
C ALA A 57 -0.20 -10.18 10.09
N ALA A 58 -0.74 -11.27 9.58
CA ALA A 58 -0.02 -12.08 8.60
C ALA A 58 0.12 -11.32 7.28
N ALA A 59 -0.94 -10.61 6.86
CA ALA A 59 -0.87 -9.81 5.65
C ALA A 59 0.12 -8.66 5.80
N THR A 60 0.13 -8.01 6.95
CA THR A 60 1.08 -6.93 7.20
C THR A 60 2.51 -7.45 7.22
N GLU A 61 2.73 -8.64 7.76
CA GLU A 61 4.04 -9.25 7.74
C GLU A 61 4.51 -9.52 6.31
N GLU A 62 3.61 -9.98 5.47
CA GLU A 62 3.94 -10.19 4.06
C GLU A 62 4.29 -8.88 3.38
N LEU A 63 3.54 -7.82 3.69
CA LEU A 63 3.82 -6.50 3.15
C LEU A 63 5.20 -6.01 3.57
N LEU A 64 5.56 -6.19 4.83
CA LEU A 64 6.85 -5.76 5.35
C LEU A 64 8.02 -6.42 4.63
N LYS A 65 7.83 -7.64 4.15
CA LYS A 65 8.88 -8.34 3.44
C LYS A 65 9.11 -7.79 2.04
N ARG A 66 8.15 -7.03 1.50
CA ARG A 66 8.19 -6.59 0.12
C ARG A 66 8.53 -5.13 -0.05
N CYS A 67 8.63 -4.38 1.05
CA CYS A 67 8.84 -2.94 0.94
C CYS A 67 9.91 -2.48 1.90
N GLN A 68 10.46 -1.29 1.62
CA GLN A 68 11.50 -0.69 2.42
C GLN A 68 10.94 0.22 3.50
N HIS A 69 9.79 0.80 3.25
CA HIS A 69 9.11 1.68 4.19
C HIS A 69 7.64 1.31 4.21
N ILE A 70 7.01 1.47 5.37
CA ILE A 70 5.59 1.17 5.51
C ILE A 70 4.90 2.35 6.13
N THR A 71 3.69 2.64 5.68
CA THR A 71 2.85 3.65 6.29
C THR A 71 1.43 3.12 6.39
N PHE A 72 0.63 3.75 7.20
CA PHE A 72 -0.75 3.35 7.44
C PHE A 72 -1.67 4.47 7.01
N GLU A 73 -2.74 4.10 6.33
CA GLU A 73 -3.84 5.01 6.12
C GLU A 73 -4.64 5.01 7.41
N ASN A 74 -4.59 6.10 8.15
CA ASN A 74 -5.03 6.07 9.52
C ASN A 74 -6.14 7.06 9.86
N GLU A 75 -6.91 7.46 8.89
CA GLU A 75 -7.99 8.42 9.16
C GLU A 75 -9.04 7.87 10.12
N TRP A 76 -9.08 6.56 10.31
CA TRP A 76 -10.01 5.91 11.22
C TRP A 76 -9.38 5.55 12.56
N ILE A 77 -8.11 5.81 12.76
CA ILE A 77 -7.45 5.50 14.02
C ILE A 77 -7.91 6.46 15.10
N PRO A 78 -8.40 5.93 16.22
CA PRO A 78 -8.89 6.79 17.30
C PRO A 78 -7.81 7.70 17.85
#